data_e002496086a01b78f5d4f06120e762c1
#
_entry.id   e002496086a01b78f5d4f06120e762c1
#
_cell.length_a   1.000
_cell.length_b   1.000
_cell.length_c   1.000
_cell.angle_alpha   90.00
_cell.angle_beta   90.00
_cell.angle_gamma   90.00
#
_symmetry.space_group_name_H-M   'P 1'
#
loop_
_entity.id
_entity.type
_entity.pdbx_description
1 polymer ?
#
loop_
_entity_poly.entity_id
_entity_poly.type
_entity_poly.pdbx_seq_one_letter_code
_entity_poly.pdbx_strand_id
1 'polypeptide(L)'
;LILLERFLRGDIDSFWGLSLAGSVVLISMGAQLYRWRKGSALGWLRIALAALLGVIAFATLAIALVGMSPLTLWGARDVAGPLLMDTIALGYLVPASVLAVFVWKFEHVSRYLRGFFAALSAAMVLAYVGLEIRRFWQGIEISSNSVSQGELYSYTVAMLLVAVALLFFAFARRSVFLRKVAMAGIAVTIAKVFLVDMSGLTGLIRVASFLGLGLALSGLAWLSRAMTARWDAEDVQAPLDPDQ
;
A
#
# COMPACT_ATOMS: atom_id res chain seq x y z
N LEU A 1 -22.98 14.68 -2.82
CA LEU A 1 -24.20 14.96 -2.09
C LEU A 1 -24.60 13.75 -1.23
N ILE A 2 -24.80 12.54 -1.81
CA ILE A 2 -25.21 11.32 -1.08
C ILE A 2 -24.21 10.94 0.03
N LEU A 3 -22.90 11.04 -0.23
CA LEU A 3 -21.86 10.74 0.76
C LEU A 3 -21.84 11.74 1.91
N LEU A 4 -22.06 13.04 1.61
CA LEU A 4 -22.14 14.08 2.61
C LEU A 4 -23.40 13.92 3.48
N GLU A 5 -24.51 13.54 2.88
CA GLU A 5 -25.78 13.28 3.58
C GLU A 5 -25.68 12.08 4.53
N ARG A 6 -25.05 10.99 4.10
CA ARG A 6 -24.78 9.83 4.97
C ARG A 6 -23.83 10.17 6.12
N PHE A 7 -22.77 10.93 5.83
CA PHE A 7 -21.85 11.41 6.86
C PHE A 7 -22.55 12.31 7.90
N LEU A 8 -23.44 13.19 7.46
CA LEU A 8 -24.22 14.08 8.34
C LEU A 8 -25.29 13.33 9.13
N ARG A 9 -25.81 12.21 8.63
CA ARG A 9 -26.78 11.36 9.35
C ARG A 9 -26.14 10.46 10.42
N GLY A 10 -24.80 10.46 10.56
CA GLY A 10 -24.11 9.73 11.64
C GLY A 10 -23.98 8.23 11.41
N ASP A 11 -23.88 7.77 10.15
CA ASP A 11 -23.57 6.37 9.78
C ASP A 11 -22.12 6.02 10.19
N ILE A 12 -21.81 6.22 11.48
CA ILE A 12 -20.51 5.88 12.08
C ILE A 12 -20.30 4.36 12.07
N ASP A 13 -21.38 3.58 11.99
CA ASP A 13 -21.36 2.12 11.96
C ASP A 13 -20.93 1.53 10.61
N SER A 14 -20.71 2.37 9.60
CA SER A 14 -20.16 1.95 8.31
C SER A 14 -18.63 1.81 8.35
N PHE A 15 -18.05 0.91 7.52
CA PHE A 15 -16.60 0.73 7.48
C PHE A 15 -15.84 2.03 7.13
N TRP A 16 -16.37 2.82 6.21
CA TRP A 16 -15.76 4.10 5.80
C TRP A 16 -15.91 5.19 6.87
N GLY A 17 -17.06 5.26 7.56
CA GLY A 17 -17.30 6.20 8.67
C GLY A 17 -16.35 5.92 9.84
N LEU A 18 -16.22 4.67 10.23
CA LEU A 18 -15.30 4.23 11.28
C LEU A 18 -13.83 4.47 10.88
N SER A 19 -13.48 4.26 9.60
CA SER A 19 -12.13 4.53 9.07
C SER A 19 -11.80 6.03 9.08
N LEU A 20 -12.76 6.89 8.73
CA LEU A 20 -12.60 8.35 8.83
C LEU A 20 -12.43 8.79 10.29
N ALA A 21 -13.22 8.24 11.22
CA ALA A 21 -13.06 8.50 12.65
C ALA A 21 -11.66 8.11 13.14
N GLY A 22 -11.17 6.91 12.76
CA GLY A 22 -9.81 6.46 13.03
C GLY A 22 -8.75 7.40 12.47
N SER A 23 -8.99 7.94 11.26
CA SER A 23 -8.09 8.93 10.63
C SER A 23 -8.02 10.25 11.39
N VAL A 24 -9.15 10.73 11.91
CA VAL A 24 -9.20 11.93 12.76
C VAL A 24 -8.43 11.72 14.06
N VAL A 25 -8.55 10.54 14.66
CA VAL A 25 -7.79 10.18 15.87
C VAL A 25 -6.29 10.08 15.56
N LEU A 26 -5.89 9.54 14.39
CA LEU A 26 -4.49 9.57 13.91
C LEU A 26 -3.97 11.00 13.77
N ILE A 27 -4.72 11.90 13.16
CA ILE A 27 -4.34 13.31 13.03
C ILE A 27 -4.16 13.94 14.42
N SER A 28 -5.06 13.63 15.35
CA SER A 28 -4.99 14.10 16.74
C SER A 28 -3.73 13.60 17.46
N MET A 29 -3.35 12.32 17.25
CA MET A 29 -2.08 11.76 17.71
C MET A 29 -0.89 12.57 17.16
N GLY A 30 -0.89 12.84 15.86
CA GLY A 30 0.16 13.64 15.22
C GLY A 30 0.25 15.07 15.77
N ALA A 31 -0.88 15.68 16.07
CA ALA A 31 -0.93 17.01 16.69
C ALA A 31 -0.28 17.01 18.09
N GLN A 32 -0.50 15.96 18.90
CA GLN A 32 0.15 15.82 20.22
C GLN A 32 1.66 15.65 20.08
N LEU A 33 2.13 14.81 19.15
CA LEU A 33 3.56 14.63 18.88
C LEU A 33 4.21 15.93 18.38
N TYR A 34 3.55 16.69 17.50
CA TYR A 34 4.02 17.97 17.04
C TYR A 34 4.14 19.01 18.16
N ARG A 35 3.13 19.09 19.06
CA ARG A 35 3.13 19.99 20.22
C ARG A 35 4.20 19.60 21.25
N TRP A 36 4.42 18.29 21.45
CA TRP A 36 5.53 17.80 22.30
C TRP A 36 6.88 18.31 21.81
N ARG A 37 7.10 18.25 20.50
CA ARG A 37 8.36 18.71 19.89
C ARG A 37 8.61 20.20 20.10
N LYS A 38 7.58 21.05 20.16
CA LYS A 38 7.71 22.50 20.37
C LYS A 38 8.10 22.90 21.82
N GLY A 39 8.29 21.93 22.70
CA GLY A 39 8.64 22.15 24.10
C GLY A 39 7.44 22.61 24.93
N SER A 40 6.90 21.72 25.75
CA SER A 40 5.83 22.05 26.70
C SER A 40 6.17 21.49 28.06
N ALA A 41 5.77 22.20 29.13
CA ALA A 41 6.01 21.84 30.51
C ALA A 41 5.48 20.43 30.90
N LEU A 42 4.55 19.85 30.12
CA LEU A 42 3.93 18.53 30.33
C LEU A 42 4.28 17.57 29.19
N GLY A 43 5.55 17.49 28.78
CA GLY A 43 5.99 16.67 27.64
C GLY A 43 5.61 15.19 27.76
N TRP A 44 5.79 14.59 28.95
CA TRP A 44 5.47 13.19 29.19
C TRP A 44 3.97 12.88 29.03
N LEU A 45 3.08 13.80 29.48
CA LEU A 45 1.64 13.65 29.34
C LEU A 45 1.22 13.66 27.85
N ARG A 46 1.88 14.47 27.02
CA ARG A 46 1.61 14.53 25.57
C ARG A 46 2.03 13.25 24.88
N ILE A 47 3.15 12.64 25.28
CA ILE A 47 3.59 11.34 24.75
C ILE A 47 2.59 10.26 25.15
N ALA A 48 2.18 10.21 26.43
CA ALA A 48 1.21 9.25 26.92
C ALA A 48 -0.14 9.39 26.18
N LEU A 49 -0.60 10.63 25.97
CA LEU A 49 -1.83 10.90 25.23
C LEU A 49 -1.68 10.53 23.75
N ALA A 50 -0.55 10.82 23.11
CA ALA A 50 -0.28 10.40 21.74
C ALA A 50 -0.25 8.87 21.59
N ALA A 51 0.35 8.15 22.55
CA ALA A 51 0.37 6.70 22.54
C ALA A 51 -1.06 6.12 22.69
N LEU A 52 -1.85 6.66 23.61
CA LEU A 52 -3.25 6.25 23.81
C LEU A 52 -4.08 6.49 22.53
N LEU A 53 -3.99 7.69 21.95
CA LEU A 53 -4.67 8.02 20.70
C LEU A 53 -4.20 7.12 19.55
N GLY A 54 -2.92 6.77 19.53
CA GLY A 54 -2.37 5.83 18.54
C GLY A 54 -3.02 4.46 18.67
N VAL A 55 -3.09 3.90 19.87
CA VAL A 55 -3.73 2.60 20.12
C VAL A 55 -5.21 2.63 19.68
N ILE A 56 -5.94 3.68 20.06
CA ILE A 56 -7.35 3.84 19.69
C ILE A 56 -7.49 3.93 18.15
N ALA A 57 -6.67 4.74 17.50
CA ALA A 57 -6.72 4.91 16.05
C ALA A 57 -6.44 3.61 15.30
N PHE A 58 -5.38 2.87 15.69
CA PHE A 58 -5.06 1.60 15.04
C PHE A 58 -6.10 0.52 15.33
N ALA A 59 -6.66 0.45 16.53
CA ALA A 59 -7.76 -0.46 16.85
C ALA A 59 -9.01 -0.14 16.01
N THR A 60 -9.39 1.12 15.92
CA THR A 60 -10.53 1.58 15.11
C THR A 60 -10.33 1.26 13.63
N LEU A 61 -9.14 1.54 13.08
CA LEU A 61 -8.81 1.22 11.69
C LEU A 61 -8.78 -0.29 11.45
N ALA A 62 -8.26 -1.08 12.39
CA ALA A 62 -8.27 -2.54 12.25
C ALA A 62 -9.70 -3.09 12.22
N ILE A 63 -10.57 -2.61 13.09
CA ILE A 63 -11.99 -3.00 13.09
C ILE A 63 -12.65 -2.59 11.76
N ALA A 64 -12.44 -1.36 11.30
CA ALA A 64 -13.02 -0.84 10.07
C ALA A 64 -12.54 -1.61 8.83
N LEU A 65 -11.24 -1.79 8.67
CA LEU A 65 -10.63 -2.28 7.43
C LEU A 65 -10.52 -3.81 7.37
N VAL A 66 -10.52 -4.49 8.51
CA VAL A 66 -10.45 -5.96 8.60
C VAL A 66 -11.79 -6.53 9.00
N GLY A 67 -12.39 -6.05 10.10
CA GLY A 67 -13.65 -6.57 10.63
C GLY A 67 -14.86 -6.23 9.76
N MET A 68 -14.94 -4.97 9.30
CA MET A 68 -16.03 -4.47 8.45
C MET A 68 -15.57 -4.28 6.98
N SER A 69 -14.57 -5.04 6.55
CA SER A 69 -14.07 -4.98 5.17
C SER A 69 -15.21 -5.12 4.15
N PRO A 70 -15.15 -4.44 2.99
CA PRO A 70 -16.09 -4.64 1.89
C PRO A 70 -16.17 -6.08 1.38
N LEU A 71 -15.18 -6.92 1.69
CA LEU A 71 -15.18 -8.36 1.40
C LEU A 71 -16.11 -9.16 2.34
N THR A 72 -16.52 -8.58 3.46
CA THR A 72 -17.48 -9.21 4.38
C THR A 72 -18.90 -8.82 4.02
N LEU A 73 -19.88 -9.66 4.40
CA LEU A 73 -21.31 -9.39 4.18
C LEU A 73 -21.78 -8.09 4.82
N TRP A 74 -21.09 -7.63 5.88
CA TRP A 74 -21.40 -6.39 6.58
C TRP A 74 -20.91 -5.16 5.81
N GLY A 75 -19.66 -5.15 5.34
CA GLY A 75 -19.08 -4.00 4.65
C GLY A 75 -19.50 -3.88 3.18
N ALA A 76 -19.91 -4.97 2.53
CA ALA A 76 -20.34 -4.96 1.13
C ALA A 76 -21.57 -4.05 0.88
N ARG A 77 -22.44 -3.90 1.88
CA ARG A 77 -23.64 -3.04 1.79
C ARG A 77 -23.32 -1.55 1.80
N ASP A 78 -22.15 -1.16 2.27
CA ASP A 78 -21.75 0.22 2.45
C ASP A 78 -20.97 0.78 1.25
N VAL A 79 -20.76 -0.05 0.22
CA VAL A 79 -20.05 0.37 -1.00
C VAL A 79 -20.97 1.21 -1.87
N ALA A 80 -20.67 2.52 -1.98
CA ALA A 80 -21.46 3.48 -2.74
C ALA A 80 -20.55 4.51 -3.42
N GLY A 81 -21.00 5.03 -4.55
CA GLY A 81 -20.28 6.06 -5.32
C GLY A 81 -19.80 5.56 -6.69
N PRO A 82 -19.24 6.43 -7.54
CA PRO A 82 -18.64 6.04 -8.80
C PRO A 82 -17.32 5.31 -8.58
N LEU A 83 -16.86 4.54 -9.58
CA LEU A 83 -15.54 3.89 -9.59
C LEU A 83 -14.43 4.93 -9.30
N LEU A 84 -13.43 4.55 -8.51
CA LEU A 84 -12.30 5.36 -8.06
C LEU A 84 -12.64 6.48 -7.06
N MET A 85 -13.90 6.92 -6.93
CA MET A 85 -14.33 7.97 -5.98
C MET A 85 -15.50 7.47 -5.12
N ASP A 86 -15.30 6.37 -4.46
CA ASP A 86 -16.30 5.66 -3.69
C ASP A 86 -15.99 5.66 -2.19
N THR A 87 -16.82 4.96 -1.43
CA THR A 87 -16.62 4.76 0.00
C THR A 87 -15.38 3.92 0.30
N ILE A 88 -14.91 3.06 -0.65
CA ILE A 88 -13.67 2.30 -0.51
C ILE A 88 -12.47 3.26 -0.54
N ALA A 89 -12.48 4.24 -1.47
CA ALA A 89 -11.45 5.27 -1.53
C ALA A 89 -11.37 6.06 -0.21
N LEU A 90 -12.51 6.47 0.35
CA LEU A 90 -12.56 7.16 1.63
C LEU A 90 -12.04 6.28 2.77
N GLY A 91 -12.42 5.01 2.79
CA GLY A 91 -12.04 4.07 3.85
C GLY A 91 -10.54 3.73 3.85
N TYR A 92 -9.90 3.63 2.70
CA TYR A 92 -8.51 3.18 2.57
C TYR A 92 -7.52 4.29 2.25
N LEU A 93 -7.84 5.21 1.32
CA LEU A 93 -6.88 6.25 0.90
C LEU A 93 -6.75 7.39 1.91
N VAL A 94 -7.81 7.72 2.66
CA VAL A 94 -7.72 8.78 3.68
C VAL A 94 -6.74 8.40 4.79
N PRO A 95 -6.87 7.24 5.49
CA PRO A 95 -5.91 6.86 6.51
C PRO A 95 -4.51 6.60 5.92
N ALA A 96 -4.41 6.05 4.70
CA ALA A 96 -3.14 5.88 4.01
C ALA A 96 -2.43 7.21 3.79
N SER A 97 -3.15 8.26 3.36
CA SER A 97 -2.61 9.60 3.15
C SER A 97 -2.13 10.24 4.44
N VAL A 98 -2.89 10.07 5.54
CA VAL A 98 -2.50 10.56 6.87
C VAL A 98 -1.20 9.90 7.32
N LEU A 99 -1.07 8.57 7.17
CA LEU A 99 0.16 7.84 7.49
C LEU A 99 1.34 8.27 6.60
N ALA A 100 1.11 8.49 5.30
CA ALA A 100 2.14 9.00 4.38
C ALA A 100 2.64 10.39 4.81
N VAL A 101 1.75 11.28 5.21
CA VAL A 101 2.11 12.61 5.75
C VAL A 101 2.92 12.47 7.03
N PHE A 102 2.63 11.49 7.90
CA PHE A 102 3.45 11.22 9.08
C PHE A 102 4.86 10.78 8.71
N VAL A 103 5.01 9.87 7.76
CA VAL A 103 6.32 9.44 7.26
C VAL A 103 7.14 10.62 6.73
N TRP A 104 6.47 11.56 6.06
CA TRP A 104 7.13 12.73 5.49
C TRP A 104 7.47 13.81 6.53
N LYS A 105 6.54 14.15 7.44
CA LYS A 105 6.73 15.27 8.39
C LYS A 105 7.50 14.91 9.65
N PHE A 106 7.49 13.65 10.08
CA PHE A 106 8.10 13.21 11.33
C PHE A 106 9.46 12.54 11.12
N GLU A 107 10.44 13.25 10.55
CA GLU A 107 11.80 12.73 10.31
C GLU A 107 12.54 12.32 11.59
N HIS A 108 12.16 12.86 12.73
CA HIS A 108 12.81 12.64 14.04
C HIS A 108 12.27 11.39 14.77
N VAL A 109 11.24 10.77 14.24
CA VAL A 109 10.72 9.51 14.78
C VAL A 109 11.64 8.36 14.33
N SER A 110 11.75 7.31 15.16
CA SER A 110 12.62 6.19 14.88
C SER A 110 12.42 5.64 13.46
N ARG A 111 13.51 5.26 12.80
CA ARG A 111 13.48 4.69 11.45
C ARG A 111 12.54 3.49 11.32
N TYR A 112 12.45 2.69 12.37
CA TYR A 112 11.57 1.52 12.41
C TYR A 112 10.08 1.90 12.39
N LEU A 113 9.69 2.92 13.17
CA LEU A 113 8.30 3.37 13.23
C LEU A 113 7.88 4.07 11.92
N ARG A 114 8.78 4.84 11.31
CA ARG A 114 8.56 5.42 9.97
C ARG A 114 8.40 4.33 8.91
N GLY A 115 9.24 3.30 8.95
CA GLY A 115 9.13 2.13 8.07
C GLY A 115 7.80 1.40 8.25
N PHE A 116 7.35 1.21 9.48
CA PHE A 116 6.05 0.61 9.79
C PHE A 116 4.88 1.44 9.22
N PHE A 117 4.86 2.76 9.42
CA PHE A 117 3.82 3.63 8.87
C PHE A 117 3.84 3.66 7.33
N ALA A 118 5.03 3.67 6.73
CA ALA A 118 5.17 3.59 5.28
C ALA A 118 4.63 2.26 4.72
N ALA A 119 4.97 1.15 5.36
CA ALA A 119 4.48 -0.18 4.97
C ALA A 119 2.96 -0.29 5.12
N LEU A 120 2.40 0.23 6.23
CA LEU A 120 0.96 0.21 6.47
C LEU A 120 0.22 1.10 5.46
N SER A 121 0.73 2.30 5.17
CA SER A 121 0.18 3.18 4.14
C SER A 121 0.19 2.50 2.77
N ALA A 122 1.31 1.88 2.39
CA ALA A 122 1.42 1.12 1.14
C ALA A 122 0.44 -0.06 1.09
N ALA A 123 0.30 -0.82 2.19
CA ALA A 123 -0.64 -1.93 2.29
C ALA A 123 -2.10 -1.47 2.09
N MET A 124 -2.48 -0.32 2.67
CA MET A 124 -3.82 0.26 2.48
C MET A 124 -4.07 0.67 1.03
N VAL A 125 -3.08 1.28 0.36
CA VAL A 125 -3.18 1.63 -1.06
C VAL A 125 -3.32 0.38 -1.93
N LEU A 126 -2.54 -0.68 -1.66
CA LEU A 126 -2.63 -1.94 -2.38
C LEU A 126 -3.97 -2.64 -2.15
N ALA A 127 -4.50 -2.61 -0.93
CA ALA A 127 -5.82 -3.14 -0.61
C ALA A 127 -6.92 -2.38 -1.37
N TYR A 128 -6.83 -1.04 -1.43
CA TYR A 128 -7.72 -0.21 -2.23
C TYR A 128 -7.70 -0.61 -3.71
N VAL A 129 -6.52 -0.72 -4.31
CA VAL A 129 -6.38 -1.14 -5.72
C VAL A 129 -7.00 -2.52 -5.94
N GLY A 130 -6.76 -3.46 -5.03
CA GLY A 130 -7.35 -4.80 -5.09
C GLY A 130 -8.88 -4.78 -5.03
N LEU A 131 -9.45 -3.99 -4.13
CA LEU A 131 -10.91 -3.86 -3.99
C LEU A 131 -11.55 -3.15 -5.19
N GLU A 132 -10.88 -2.15 -5.77
CA GLU A 132 -11.34 -1.48 -6.99
C GLU A 132 -11.36 -2.41 -8.22
N ILE A 133 -10.32 -3.23 -8.38
CA ILE A 133 -10.29 -4.25 -9.44
C ILE A 133 -11.47 -5.21 -9.26
N ARG A 134 -11.68 -5.70 -8.04
CA ARG A 134 -12.79 -6.60 -7.74
C ARG A 134 -14.13 -5.95 -8.01
N ARG A 135 -14.31 -4.69 -7.60
CA ARG A 135 -15.51 -3.92 -7.85
C ARG A 135 -15.77 -3.68 -9.35
N PHE A 136 -14.71 -3.44 -10.12
CA PHE A 136 -14.83 -3.27 -11.58
C PHE A 136 -15.41 -4.51 -12.27
N TRP A 137 -15.01 -5.72 -11.82
CA TRP A 137 -15.45 -6.98 -12.41
C TRP A 137 -16.75 -7.50 -11.83
N GLN A 138 -17.02 -7.29 -10.55
CA GLN A 138 -18.16 -7.86 -9.83
C GLN A 138 -19.27 -6.84 -9.54
N GLY A 139 -19.04 -5.57 -9.84
CA GLY A 139 -20.02 -4.51 -9.55
C GLY A 139 -20.15 -4.22 -8.06
N ILE A 140 -21.38 -4.13 -7.56
CA ILE A 140 -21.66 -3.78 -6.15
C ILE A 140 -21.52 -5.02 -5.23
N GLU A 141 -21.70 -6.22 -5.74
CA GLU A 141 -21.62 -7.47 -4.97
C GLU A 141 -20.18 -8.00 -4.84
N ILE A 142 -19.34 -7.25 -4.14
CA ILE A 142 -17.90 -7.55 -3.97
C ILE A 142 -17.68 -8.83 -3.13
N SER A 143 -18.67 -9.26 -2.34
CA SER A 143 -18.57 -10.43 -1.45
C SER A 143 -18.74 -11.78 -2.17
N SER A 144 -18.98 -11.80 -3.47
CA SER A 144 -19.15 -13.06 -4.23
C SER A 144 -17.84 -13.88 -4.23
N ASN A 145 -17.96 -15.20 -4.13
CA ASN A 145 -16.79 -16.11 -4.09
C ASN A 145 -16.24 -16.46 -5.48
N SER A 146 -16.91 -16.06 -6.56
CA SER A 146 -16.46 -16.34 -7.93
C SER A 146 -15.46 -15.27 -8.38
N VAL A 147 -14.28 -15.71 -8.80
CA VAL A 147 -13.27 -14.84 -9.40
C VAL A 147 -13.22 -15.13 -10.89
N SER A 148 -13.42 -14.10 -11.72
CA SER A 148 -13.34 -14.25 -13.18
C SER A 148 -11.88 -14.29 -13.67
N GLN A 149 -11.63 -14.90 -14.84
CA GLN A 149 -10.31 -14.92 -15.43
C GLN A 149 -9.79 -13.50 -15.71
N GLY A 150 -10.66 -12.59 -16.16
CA GLY A 150 -10.30 -11.18 -16.37
C GLY A 150 -9.89 -10.48 -15.09
N GLU A 151 -10.55 -10.76 -13.97
CA GLU A 151 -10.21 -10.25 -12.65
C GLU A 151 -8.80 -10.71 -12.23
N LEU A 152 -8.47 -12.01 -12.41
CA LEU A 152 -7.15 -12.55 -12.11
C LEU A 152 -6.04 -11.85 -12.90
N TYR A 153 -6.25 -11.64 -14.20
CA TYR A 153 -5.29 -10.92 -15.05
C TYR A 153 -5.15 -9.45 -14.65
N SER A 154 -6.24 -8.80 -14.25
CA SER A 154 -6.21 -7.40 -13.78
C SER A 154 -5.37 -7.25 -12.52
N TYR A 155 -5.44 -8.18 -11.57
CA TYR A 155 -4.54 -8.20 -10.41
C TYR A 155 -3.06 -8.34 -10.83
N THR A 156 -2.78 -9.18 -11.82
CA THR A 156 -1.41 -9.37 -12.30
C THR A 156 -0.86 -8.11 -12.94
N VAL A 157 -1.65 -7.44 -13.78
CA VAL A 157 -1.27 -6.16 -14.40
C VAL A 157 -1.05 -5.09 -13.31
N ALA A 158 -1.93 -4.99 -12.34
CA ALA A 158 -1.78 -4.03 -11.24
C ALA A 158 -0.51 -4.30 -10.41
N MET A 159 -0.24 -5.56 -10.06
CA MET A 159 0.99 -5.95 -9.35
C MET A 159 2.25 -5.57 -10.15
N LEU A 160 2.25 -5.82 -11.46
CA LEU A 160 3.36 -5.46 -12.33
C LEU A 160 3.56 -3.94 -12.39
N LEU A 161 2.48 -3.18 -12.57
CA LEU A 161 2.55 -1.71 -12.60
C LEU A 161 3.09 -1.13 -11.29
N VAL A 162 2.63 -1.65 -10.15
CA VAL A 162 3.13 -1.23 -8.82
C VAL A 162 4.62 -1.56 -8.67
N ALA A 163 5.04 -2.78 -9.05
CA ALA A 163 6.44 -3.20 -8.95
C ALA A 163 7.35 -2.37 -9.86
N VAL A 164 6.91 -2.07 -11.08
CA VAL A 164 7.64 -1.21 -12.04
C VAL A 164 7.70 0.23 -11.52
N ALA A 165 6.59 0.79 -11.04
CA ALA A 165 6.58 2.14 -10.45
C ALA A 165 7.52 2.24 -9.24
N LEU A 166 7.52 1.21 -8.37
CA LEU A 166 8.44 1.13 -7.23
C LEU A 166 9.90 1.05 -7.68
N LEU A 167 10.18 0.34 -8.78
CA LEU A 167 11.53 0.27 -9.37
C LEU A 167 11.99 1.63 -9.86
N PHE A 168 11.16 2.38 -10.61
CA PHE A 168 11.46 3.75 -11.02
C PHE A 168 11.69 4.68 -9.83
N PHE A 169 10.85 4.57 -8.80
CA PHE A 169 11.01 5.35 -7.58
C PHE A 169 12.32 5.00 -6.83
N ALA A 170 12.69 3.71 -6.81
CA ALA A 170 13.95 3.25 -6.24
C ALA A 170 15.17 3.86 -6.95
N PHE A 171 15.11 3.98 -8.29
CA PHE A 171 16.12 4.66 -9.08
C PHE A 171 16.20 6.14 -8.74
N ALA A 172 15.06 6.84 -8.74
CA ALA A 172 15.03 8.27 -8.42
C ALA A 172 15.57 8.59 -7.02
N ARG A 173 15.40 7.67 -6.06
CA ARG A 173 15.87 7.81 -4.67
C ARG A 173 17.22 7.13 -4.39
N ARG A 174 17.85 6.51 -5.37
CA ARG A 174 19.10 5.73 -5.25
C ARG A 174 19.08 4.74 -4.08
N SER A 175 17.92 4.15 -3.79
CA SER A 175 17.72 3.29 -2.62
C SER A 175 17.87 1.82 -2.98
N VAL A 176 18.94 1.18 -2.47
CA VAL A 176 19.20 -0.27 -2.64
C VAL A 176 18.06 -1.12 -2.04
N PHE A 177 17.49 -0.69 -0.89
CA PHE A 177 16.39 -1.41 -0.26
C PHE A 177 15.14 -1.42 -1.14
N LEU A 178 14.71 -0.24 -1.63
CA LEU A 178 13.54 -0.13 -2.52
C LEU A 178 13.73 -0.91 -3.81
N ARG A 179 14.95 -0.92 -4.37
CA ARG A 179 15.28 -1.72 -5.54
C ARG A 179 15.07 -3.21 -5.28
N LYS A 180 15.57 -3.74 -4.14
CA LYS A 180 15.38 -5.15 -3.77
C LYS A 180 13.90 -5.49 -3.62
N VAL A 181 13.10 -4.61 -3.00
CA VAL A 181 11.66 -4.80 -2.84
C VAL A 181 10.95 -4.79 -4.21
N ALA A 182 11.29 -3.85 -5.09
CA ALA A 182 10.72 -3.80 -6.44
C ALA A 182 11.05 -5.06 -7.26
N MET A 183 12.31 -5.52 -7.22
CA MET A 183 12.74 -6.74 -7.90
C MET A 183 12.03 -7.99 -7.35
N ALA A 184 11.86 -8.08 -6.03
CA ALA A 184 11.06 -9.14 -5.42
C ALA A 184 9.60 -9.07 -5.87
N GLY A 185 8.99 -7.88 -5.96
CA GLY A 185 7.64 -7.69 -6.48
C GLY A 185 7.48 -8.16 -7.93
N ILE A 186 8.43 -7.83 -8.80
CA ILE A 186 8.45 -8.31 -10.19
C ILE A 186 8.59 -9.84 -10.22
N ALA A 187 9.50 -10.41 -9.43
CA ALA A 187 9.69 -11.87 -9.37
C ALA A 187 8.42 -12.59 -8.91
N VAL A 188 7.74 -12.07 -7.87
CA VAL A 188 6.46 -12.61 -7.38
C VAL A 188 5.37 -12.50 -8.45
N THR A 189 5.31 -11.37 -9.19
CA THR A 189 4.34 -11.20 -10.29
C THR A 189 4.59 -12.21 -11.41
N ILE A 190 5.85 -12.41 -11.80
CA ILE A 190 6.24 -13.42 -12.79
C ILE A 190 5.84 -14.81 -12.29
N ALA A 191 6.18 -15.15 -11.04
CA ALA A 191 5.79 -16.44 -10.47
C ALA A 191 4.27 -16.64 -10.46
N LYS A 192 3.48 -15.61 -10.09
CA LYS A 192 2.01 -15.65 -10.12
C LYS A 192 1.50 -15.95 -11.54
N VAL A 193 2.03 -15.27 -12.56
CA VAL A 193 1.61 -15.50 -13.96
C VAL A 193 1.78 -16.97 -14.33
N PHE A 194 2.95 -17.55 -14.05
CA PHE A 194 3.25 -18.92 -14.45
C PHE A 194 2.58 -19.98 -13.58
N LEU A 195 2.41 -19.74 -12.29
CA LEU A 195 1.85 -20.71 -11.34
C LEU A 195 0.33 -20.64 -11.24
N VAL A 196 -0.25 -19.43 -11.36
CA VAL A 196 -1.68 -19.20 -11.15
C VAL A 196 -2.39 -18.94 -12.48
N ASP A 197 -1.97 -17.93 -13.24
CA ASP A 197 -2.69 -17.48 -14.43
C ASP A 197 -2.58 -18.52 -15.56
N MET A 198 -1.49 -19.27 -15.61
CA MET A 198 -1.26 -20.35 -16.59
C MET A 198 -1.51 -21.77 -16.04
N SER A 199 -2.09 -21.91 -14.85
CA SER A 199 -2.34 -23.23 -14.23
C SER A 199 -3.29 -24.13 -15.03
N GLY A 200 -4.17 -23.53 -15.83
CA GLY A 200 -5.10 -24.26 -16.73
C GLY A 200 -4.45 -24.81 -18.01
N LEU A 201 -3.20 -24.47 -18.30
CA LEU A 201 -2.49 -24.93 -19.49
C LEU A 201 -1.94 -26.35 -19.30
N THR A 202 -2.10 -27.21 -20.35
CA THR A 202 -1.65 -28.60 -20.34
C THR A 202 -0.59 -28.87 -21.41
N GLY A 203 0.18 -29.93 -21.27
CA GLY A 203 1.13 -30.42 -22.29
C GLY A 203 2.32 -29.49 -22.51
N LEU A 204 2.71 -29.32 -23.79
CA LEU A 204 3.90 -28.55 -24.21
C LEU A 204 3.84 -27.07 -23.82
N ILE A 205 2.64 -26.48 -23.75
CA ILE A 205 2.45 -25.07 -23.37
C ILE A 205 2.89 -24.87 -21.92
N ARG A 206 2.63 -25.83 -21.04
CA ARG A 206 3.08 -25.79 -19.64
C ARG A 206 4.59 -25.84 -19.54
N VAL A 207 5.24 -26.69 -20.33
CA VAL A 207 6.74 -26.76 -20.39
C VAL A 207 7.32 -25.46 -20.91
N ALA A 208 6.76 -24.89 -21.98
CA ALA A 208 7.19 -23.60 -22.51
C ALA A 208 7.00 -22.46 -21.50
N SER A 209 5.93 -22.49 -20.68
CA SER A 209 5.69 -21.51 -19.61
C SER A 209 6.79 -21.57 -18.54
N PHE A 210 7.18 -22.79 -18.08
CA PHE A 210 8.29 -22.92 -17.12
C PHE A 210 9.63 -22.49 -17.69
N LEU A 211 9.89 -22.76 -18.97
CA LEU A 211 11.07 -22.25 -19.68
C LEU A 211 11.06 -20.71 -19.72
N GLY A 212 9.91 -20.12 -20.08
CA GLY A 212 9.71 -18.67 -20.07
C GLY A 212 9.94 -18.06 -18.68
N LEU A 213 9.46 -18.70 -17.63
CA LEU A 213 9.72 -18.29 -16.25
C LEU A 213 11.21 -18.27 -15.94
N GLY A 214 11.93 -19.34 -16.27
CA GLY A 214 13.38 -19.43 -16.08
C GLY A 214 14.15 -18.32 -16.80
N LEU A 215 13.79 -18.06 -18.07
CA LEU A 215 14.37 -16.97 -18.86
C LEU A 215 14.04 -15.58 -18.27
N ALA A 216 12.80 -15.35 -17.86
CA ALA A 216 12.39 -14.09 -17.26
C ALA A 216 13.14 -13.81 -15.93
N LEU A 217 13.28 -14.81 -15.06
CA LEU A 217 14.03 -14.69 -13.82
C LEU A 217 15.53 -14.48 -14.08
N SER A 218 16.09 -15.16 -15.08
CA SER A 218 17.49 -14.96 -15.50
C SER A 218 17.72 -13.55 -16.06
N GLY A 219 16.80 -13.03 -16.87
CA GLY A 219 16.82 -11.66 -17.37
C GLY A 219 16.73 -10.63 -16.22
N LEU A 220 15.88 -10.89 -15.24
CA LEU A 220 15.75 -10.04 -14.06
C LEU A 220 17.05 -10.02 -13.23
N ALA A 221 17.68 -11.17 -13.04
CA ALA A 221 18.97 -11.28 -12.35
C ALA A 221 20.08 -10.53 -13.11
N TRP A 222 20.12 -10.67 -14.44
CA TRP A 222 21.06 -9.93 -15.28
C TRP A 222 20.86 -8.42 -15.18
N LEU A 223 19.60 -7.96 -15.29
CA LEU A 223 19.23 -6.54 -15.15
C LEU A 223 19.67 -5.99 -13.80
N SER A 224 19.43 -6.73 -12.72
CA SER A 224 19.85 -6.35 -11.36
C SER A 224 21.37 -6.14 -11.27
N ARG A 225 22.16 -7.03 -11.87
CA ARG A 225 23.63 -6.92 -11.90
C ARG A 225 24.10 -5.76 -12.75
N ALA A 226 23.52 -5.57 -13.92
CA ALA A 226 23.86 -4.46 -14.82
C ALA A 226 23.60 -3.08 -14.19
N MET A 227 22.51 -2.97 -13.41
CA MET A 227 22.18 -1.76 -12.67
C MET A 227 23.17 -1.48 -11.53
N THR A 228 23.60 -2.51 -10.81
CA THR A 228 24.60 -2.37 -9.74
C THR A 228 25.94 -1.90 -10.32
N ALA A 229 26.39 -2.52 -11.40
CA ALA A 229 27.65 -2.14 -12.05
C ALA A 229 27.68 -0.69 -12.55
N ARG A 230 26.54 -0.16 -12.99
CA ARG A 230 26.45 1.27 -13.39
C ARG A 230 26.57 2.22 -12.21
N TRP A 231 25.96 1.90 -11.09
CA TRP A 231 26.07 2.74 -9.90
C TRP A 231 27.50 2.74 -9.32
N ASP A 232 28.14 1.57 -9.27
CA ASP A 232 29.51 1.44 -8.82
C ASP A 232 30.48 2.21 -9.74
N ALA A 233 30.22 2.25 -11.05
CA ALA A 233 31.01 3.02 -12.01
C ALA A 233 30.81 4.55 -11.87
N GLU A 234 29.58 5.00 -11.57
CA GLU A 234 29.28 6.43 -11.31
C GLU A 234 29.95 6.91 -10.01
N ASP A 235 29.95 6.07 -8.96
CA ASP A 235 30.59 6.42 -7.67
C ASP A 235 32.10 6.50 -7.78
N VAL A 236 32.74 5.70 -8.63
CA VAL A 236 34.17 5.77 -8.92
C VAL A 236 34.55 7.01 -9.74
N GLN A 237 33.66 7.53 -10.58
CA GLN A 237 33.88 8.70 -11.42
C GLN A 237 33.51 10.02 -10.74
N ALA A 238 32.94 10.00 -9.54
CA ALA A 238 32.70 11.21 -8.77
C ALA A 238 34.05 11.87 -8.43
N PRO A 239 34.28 13.14 -8.79
CA PRO A 239 35.54 13.83 -8.45
C PRO A 239 35.73 13.80 -6.93
N LEU A 240 36.91 13.43 -6.47
CA LEU A 240 37.30 13.61 -5.09
C LEU A 240 37.21 15.11 -4.80
N ASP A 241 36.33 15.49 -3.89
CA ASP A 241 36.20 16.86 -3.44
C ASP A 241 37.58 17.30 -2.83
N PRO A 242 38.29 18.28 -3.43
CA PRO A 242 39.65 18.64 -2.98
C PRO A 242 39.67 19.33 -1.63
N ASP A 243 38.49 19.53 -0.98
CA ASP A 243 38.36 20.30 0.28
C ASP A 243 38.03 19.41 1.50
N GLN A 244 38.30 18.08 1.49
CA GLN A 244 38.22 17.19 2.67
C GLN A 244 39.58 16.87 3.27
#